data_4ba96596d91aeb2e197a900f71c31b71
#
_entry.id   4ba96596d91aeb2e197a900f71c31b71
#
_cell.length_a   1.000
_cell.length_b   1.000
_cell.length_c   1.000
_cell.angle_alpha   90.00
_cell.angle_beta   90.00
_cell.angle_gamma   90.00
#
_symmetry.space_group_name_H-M   'P 1'
#
loop_
_entity.id
_entity.type
_entity.pdbx_description
1 polymer ?
#
loop_
_entity_poly.entity_id
_entity_poly.type
_entity_poly.pdbx_seq_one_letter_code
_entity_poly.pdbx_strand_id
1 'polypeptide(L)'
;MNAFAQEQLLLLPQAGFDAPEAVLHSPLYGKTVIVFGDSYVQNAANPIEETWHYKLARKYNMEYHNWGRNGSCVAYEWKSDVFGPPMYERYTALPDTADYVIVIGGHNDAVLMHRYGEGTEFFRSKLDILCQGLKEKFPTAKICFVTPWNVPQPMYKETAEAIEEVCGENGIPVFNSVINSGITPRFRGFRSIYFQSPDDVAHLNAKGHDLFLPRIEPFLLGL
;
A
#
# COMPACT_ATOMS: atom_id res chain seq x y z
N MET A 1 -0.49 -25.85 -12.42
CA MET A 1 0.28 -25.06 -13.42
C MET A 1 -0.19 -23.63 -13.33
N ASN A 2 0.74 -22.72 -13.06
CA ASN A 2 0.54 -21.36 -12.58
C ASN A 2 -0.28 -20.47 -13.52
N ALA A 3 -1.56 -20.24 -13.17
CA ALA A 3 -2.42 -19.25 -13.81
C ALA A 3 -2.33 -17.85 -13.14
N PHE A 4 -1.30 -17.58 -12.33
CA PHE A 4 -1.22 -16.38 -11.47
C PHE A 4 -0.01 -15.48 -11.71
N ALA A 5 0.58 -15.50 -12.91
CA ALA A 5 1.46 -14.42 -13.31
C ALA A 5 0.58 -13.21 -13.68
N GLN A 6 0.11 -12.45 -12.70
CA GLN A 6 -0.30 -11.09 -12.99
C GLN A 6 0.94 -10.34 -13.51
N GLU A 7 0.83 -9.71 -14.66
CA GLU A 7 1.87 -8.80 -15.13
C GLU A 7 2.08 -7.72 -14.07
N GLN A 8 3.27 -7.75 -13.47
CA GLN A 8 3.68 -6.70 -12.54
C GLN A 8 4.08 -5.48 -13.37
N LEU A 9 3.48 -4.33 -13.12
CA LEU A 9 3.88 -3.11 -13.82
C LEU A 9 5.27 -2.69 -13.36
N LEU A 10 6.18 -2.60 -14.30
CA LEU A 10 7.50 -2.02 -14.13
C LEU A 10 7.59 -0.69 -14.88
N LEU A 11 7.93 0.38 -14.15
CA LEU A 11 8.29 1.66 -14.74
C LEU A 11 9.79 1.89 -14.53
N LEU A 12 10.52 2.06 -15.61
CA LEU A 12 11.94 2.38 -15.56
C LEU A 12 12.19 3.90 -15.49
N PRO A 13 13.32 4.33 -14.89
CA PRO A 13 13.75 5.72 -14.90
C PRO A 13 13.91 6.24 -16.33
N GLN A 14 13.57 7.51 -16.54
CA GLN A 14 13.73 8.16 -17.85
C GLN A 14 15.13 8.76 -18.00
N ALA A 15 15.84 8.38 -19.04
CA ALA A 15 17.08 9.03 -19.41
C ALA A 15 16.82 10.50 -19.83
N GLY A 16 17.69 11.43 -19.41
CA GLY A 16 17.53 12.85 -19.70
C GLY A 16 16.33 13.51 -18.99
N PHE A 17 15.86 12.92 -17.88
CA PHE A 17 14.76 13.48 -17.09
C PHE A 17 15.13 14.86 -16.55
N ASP A 18 14.40 15.88 -17.02
CA ASP A 18 14.56 17.27 -16.58
C ASP A 18 13.64 17.53 -15.38
N ALA A 19 14.21 17.79 -14.22
CA ALA A 19 13.49 18.02 -12.98
C ALA A 19 14.03 19.25 -12.24
N PRO A 20 13.18 19.89 -11.42
CA PRO A 20 13.64 20.94 -10.51
C PRO A 20 14.79 20.45 -9.62
N GLU A 21 15.73 21.34 -9.30
CA GLU A 21 16.91 21.01 -8.48
C GLU A 21 16.54 20.33 -7.14
N ALA A 22 15.47 20.79 -6.50
CA ALA A 22 14.97 20.19 -5.26
C ALA A 22 14.54 18.71 -5.42
N VAL A 23 14.09 18.31 -6.61
CA VAL A 23 13.76 16.91 -6.92
C VAL A 23 15.02 16.10 -7.12
N LEU A 24 16.03 16.65 -7.85
CA LEU A 24 17.30 15.98 -8.13
C LEU A 24 18.10 15.67 -6.85
N HIS A 25 17.96 16.51 -5.80
CA HIS A 25 18.60 16.31 -4.49
C HIS A 25 17.73 15.52 -3.49
N SER A 26 16.56 15.05 -3.91
CA SER A 26 15.68 14.24 -3.05
C SER A 26 16.27 12.86 -2.76
N PRO A 27 16.08 12.32 -1.53
CA PRO A 27 16.46 10.95 -1.21
C PRO A 27 15.72 9.90 -2.04
N LEU A 28 14.61 10.27 -2.68
CA LEU A 28 13.83 9.39 -3.55
C LEU A 28 14.33 9.38 -5.01
N TYR A 29 15.11 10.38 -5.44
CA TYR A 29 15.47 10.53 -6.84
C TYR A 29 16.29 9.35 -7.37
N GLY A 30 15.84 8.75 -8.46
CA GLY A 30 16.50 7.63 -9.13
C GLY A 30 16.55 6.32 -8.35
N LYS A 31 15.77 6.23 -7.25
CA LYS A 31 15.72 5.05 -6.38
C LYS A 31 14.77 3.98 -6.90
N THR A 32 15.01 2.73 -6.51
CA THR A 32 14.09 1.62 -6.79
C THR A 32 13.04 1.53 -5.68
N VAL A 33 11.75 1.54 -6.05
CA VAL A 33 10.64 1.38 -5.11
C VAL A 33 9.76 0.20 -5.48
N ILE A 34 9.50 -0.66 -4.51
CA ILE A 34 8.47 -1.69 -4.58
C ILE A 34 7.24 -1.18 -3.80
N VAL A 35 6.09 -1.14 -4.46
CA VAL A 35 4.81 -0.87 -3.79
C VAL A 35 4.03 -2.18 -3.76
N PHE A 36 3.86 -2.73 -2.56
CA PHE A 36 3.32 -4.04 -2.30
C PHE A 36 2.00 -3.94 -1.55
N GLY A 37 0.94 -4.56 -2.07
CA GLY A 37 -0.34 -4.42 -1.39
C GLY A 37 -1.52 -5.08 -2.09
N ASP A 38 -2.70 -4.55 -1.79
CA ASP A 38 -4.00 -5.01 -2.28
C ASP A 38 -4.52 -4.15 -3.45
N SER A 39 -5.84 -3.94 -3.52
CA SER A 39 -6.48 -3.09 -4.52
C SER A 39 -6.14 -1.59 -4.38
N TYR A 40 -5.64 -1.13 -3.24
CA TYR A 40 -5.14 0.22 -3.07
C TYR A 40 -3.86 0.46 -3.90
N VAL A 41 -3.11 -0.61 -4.17
CA VAL A 41 -1.91 -0.60 -5.01
C VAL A 41 -2.24 -0.92 -6.46
N GLN A 42 -3.07 -1.93 -6.72
CA GLN A 42 -3.47 -2.30 -8.08
C GLN A 42 -4.45 -1.29 -8.71
N ASN A 43 -5.09 -0.44 -7.91
CA ASN A 43 -6.09 0.56 -8.30
C ASN A 43 -7.44 -0.03 -8.76
N ALA A 44 -7.81 -1.21 -8.25
CA ALA A 44 -9.04 -1.93 -8.58
C ALA A 44 -9.23 -2.09 -10.10
N ALA A 45 -10.15 -1.34 -10.73
CA ALA A 45 -10.42 -1.39 -12.17
C ALA A 45 -9.86 -0.17 -12.94
N ASN A 46 -9.27 0.81 -12.24
CA ASN A 46 -8.75 2.03 -12.85
C ASN A 46 -7.26 1.88 -13.25
N PRO A 47 -6.76 2.74 -14.15
CA PRO A 47 -5.35 2.74 -14.54
C PRO A 47 -4.41 2.98 -13.35
N ILE A 48 -3.30 2.24 -13.29
CA ILE A 48 -2.27 2.39 -12.24
C ILE A 48 -1.63 3.77 -12.28
N GLU A 49 -1.56 4.38 -13.45
CA GLU A 49 -1.01 5.71 -13.68
C GLU A 49 -1.74 6.82 -12.91
N GLU A 50 -2.96 6.58 -12.51
CA GLU A 50 -3.74 7.50 -11.67
C GLU A 50 -3.32 7.47 -10.20
N THR A 51 -2.62 6.41 -9.76
CA THR A 51 -2.27 6.23 -8.36
C THR A 51 -1.23 7.22 -7.85
N TRP A 52 -1.33 7.57 -6.57
CA TRP A 52 -0.39 8.47 -5.94
C TRP A 52 1.05 7.93 -5.95
N HIS A 53 1.24 6.63 -5.79
CA HIS A 53 2.57 6.01 -5.77
C HIS A 53 3.21 5.94 -7.16
N TYR A 54 2.43 5.73 -8.22
CA TYR A 54 2.94 5.86 -9.59
C TYR A 54 3.36 7.31 -9.88
N LYS A 55 2.49 8.29 -9.53
CA LYS A 55 2.79 9.72 -9.70
C LYS A 55 4.02 10.15 -8.91
N LEU A 56 4.18 9.63 -7.67
CA LEU A 56 5.40 9.83 -6.87
C LEU A 56 6.64 9.30 -7.60
N ALA A 57 6.57 8.06 -8.08
CA ALA A 57 7.68 7.44 -8.79
C ALA A 57 8.07 8.22 -10.06
N ARG A 58 7.07 8.70 -10.80
CA ARG A 58 7.30 9.59 -11.95
C ARG A 58 7.96 10.91 -11.56
N LYS A 59 7.47 11.54 -10.48
CA LYS A 59 8.01 12.81 -9.97
C LYS A 59 9.49 12.71 -9.63
N TYR A 60 9.91 11.60 -9.02
CA TYR A 60 11.29 11.38 -8.58
C TYR A 60 12.11 10.49 -9.51
N ASN A 61 11.63 10.23 -10.73
CA ASN A 61 12.30 9.38 -11.72
C ASN A 61 12.75 8.03 -11.14
N MET A 62 11.90 7.40 -10.30
CA MET A 62 12.19 6.13 -9.66
C MET A 62 12.00 4.95 -10.61
N GLU A 63 12.77 3.89 -10.38
CA GLU A 63 12.41 2.57 -10.87
C GLU A 63 11.27 2.04 -9.99
N TYR A 64 10.09 1.83 -10.58
CA TYR A 64 8.87 1.54 -9.85
C TYR A 64 8.33 0.15 -10.18
N HIS A 65 8.15 -0.66 -9.14
CA HIS A 65 7.56 -2.00 -9.22
C HIS A 65 6.21 -2.01 -8.51
N ASN A 66 5.12 -2.22 -9.25
CA ASN A 66 3.79 -2.40 -8.68
C ASN A 66 3.55 -3.89 -8.38
N TRP A 67 3.35 -4.21 -7.11
CA TRP A 67 3.02 -5.54 -6.61
C TRP A 67 1.66 -5.57 -5.92
N GLY A 68 0.73 -4.74 -6.41
CA GLY A 68 -0.67 -4.75 -6.01
C GLY A 68 -1.40 -5.98 -6.50
N ARG A 69 -2.37 -6.45 -5.71
CA ARG A 69 -3.28 -7.53 -6.09
C ARG A 69 -4.65 -7.29 -5.46
N ASN A 70 -5.65 -7.05 -6.30
CA ASN A 70 -7.02 -6.83 -5.84
C ASN A 70 -7.47 -7.94 -4.88
N GLY A 71 -8.11 -7.57 -3.77
CA GLY A 71 -8.61 -8.51 -2.78
C GLY A 71 -7.56 -9.17 -1.88
N SER A 72 -6.25 -8.92 -2.09
CA SER A 72 -5.21 -9.52 -1.24
C SER A 72 -5.33 -9.04 0.21
N CYS A 73 -5.17 -9.97 1.15
CA CYS A 73 -5.08 -9.69 2.58
C CYS A 73 -3.61 -9.72 3.04
N VAL A 74 -3.33 -9.12 4.18
CA VAL A 74 -2.06 -9.30 4.88
C VAL A 74 -1.97 -10.71 5.45
N ALA A 75 -3.02 -11.16 6.14
CA ALA A 75 -3.05 -12.37 6.96
C ALA A 75 -4.04 -13.43 6.49
N TYR A 76 -5.19 -13.01 5.98
CA TYR A 76 -6.29 -13.92 5.68
C TYR A 76 -6.31 -14.38 4.23
N GLU A 77 -6.99 -15.49 3.99
CA GLU A 77 -7.36 -15.95 2.65
C GLU A 77 -8.88 -15.89 2.47
N TRP A 78 -9.30 -15.44 1.32
CA TRP A 78 -10.70 -15.60 0.91
C TRP A 78 -10.97 -17.08 0.63
N LYS A 79 -12.21 -17.52 0.84
CA LYS A 79 -12.65 -18.91 0.52
C LYS A 79 -12.58 -19.28 -0.97
N SER A 80 -12.04 -18.41 -1.78
CA SER A 80 -11.84 -18.65 -3.23
C SER A 80 -10.40 -18.31 -3.60
N ASP A 81 -9.78 -19.11 -4.46
CA ASP A 81 -8.39 -18.93 -4.93
C ASP A 81 -8.18 -17.70 -5.83
N VAL A 82 -9.25 -16.94 -6.09
CA VAL A 82 -9.24 -15.79 -7.02
C VAL A 82 -8.25 -14.71 -6.59
N PHE A 83 -8.08 -14.50 -5.28
CA PHE A 83 -7.22 -13.45 -4.73
C PHE A 83 -5.82 -13.94 -4.34
N GLY A 84 -5.56 -15.27 -4.45
CA GLY A 84 -4.30 -15.94 -4.15
C GLY A 84 -3.84 -15.78 -2.70
N PRO A 85 -2.58 -16.19 -2.41
CA PRO A 85 -2.07 -16.22 -1.07
C PRO A 85 -1.95 -14.83 -0.43
N PRO A 86 -2.01 -14.74 0.90
CA PRO A 86 -1.87 -13.51 1.66
C PRO A 86 -0.46 -12.92 1.53
N MET A 87 -0.32 -11.65 1.92
CA MET A 87 0.93 -10.91 1.78
C MET A 87 2.07 -11.54 2.58
N TYR A 88 1.79 -12.12 3.77
CA TYR A 88 2.81 -12.76 4.61
C TYR A 88 3.44 -14.02 3.97
N GLU A 89 2.86 -14.54 2.88
CA GLU A 89 3.44 -15.64 2.09
C GLU A 89 4.05 -15.12 0.78
N ARG A 90 3.32 -14.23 0.07
CA ARG A 90 3.72 -13.81 -1.28
C ARG A 90 4.83 -12.75 -1.32
N TYR A 91 5.25 -12.17 -0.18
CA TYR A 91 6.39 -11.24 -0.15
C TYR A 91 7.69 -11.91 -0.65
N THR A 92 7.80 -13.23 -0.53
CA THR A 92 8.96 -14.00 -0.99
C THR A 92 9.18 -13.90 -2.49
N ALA A 93 8.11 -13.65 -3.26
CA ALA A 93 8.16 -13.49 -4.72
C ALA A 93 8.54 -12.08 -5.19
N LEU A 94 8.65 -11.10 -4.29
CA LEU A 94 9.09 -9.74 -4.63
C LEU A 94 10.51 -9.77 -5.23
N PRO A 95 10.91 -8.75 -6.03
CA PRO A 95 12.29 -8.61 -6.47
C PRO A 95 13.29 -8.69 -5.32
N ASP A 96 14.53 -9.08 -5.62
CA ASP A 96 15.54 -9.33 -4.56
C ASP A 96 16.13 -8.04 -3.99
N THR A 97 15.95 -6.91 -4.64
CA THR A 97 16.53 -5.63 -4.22
C THR A 97 15.53 -4.49 -4.38
N ALA A 98 15.56 -3.55 -3.45
CA ALA A 98 14.90 -2.26 -3.52
C ALA A 98 15.58 -1.25 -2.60
N ASP A 99 15.45 0.04 -2.89
CA ASP A 99 15.80 1.12 -1.96
C ASP A 99 14.64 1.41 -0.99
N TYR A 100 13.40 1.28 -1.50
CA TYR A 100 12.16 1.52 -0.74
C TYR A 100 11.18 0.38 -0.95
N VAL A 101 10.54 -0.05 0.15
CA VAL A 101 9.40 -0.97 0.11
C VAL A 101 8.23 -0.34 0.85
N ILE A 102 7.17 -0.01 0.11
CA ILE A 102 5.95 0.59 0.65
C ILE A 102 4.88 -0.50 0.68
N VAL A 103 4.44 -0.89 1.87
CA VAL A 103 3.38 -1.89 2.04
C VAL A 103 2.05 -1.19 2.32
N ILE A 104 1.00 -1.57 1.59
CA ILE A 104 -0.35 -1.05 1.77
C ILE A 104 -1.31 -2.22 1.92
N GLY A 105 -1.94 -2.38 3.08
CA GLY A 105 -2.83 -3.52 3.32
C GLY A 105 -3.61 -3.42 4.61
N GLY A 106 -4.46 -4.42 4.86
CA GLY A 106 -5.33 -4.51 6.03
C GLY A 106 -6.80 -4.20 5.76
N HIS A 107 -7.14 -3.61 4.60
CA HIS A 107 -8.54 -3.36 4.23
C HIS A 107 -9.36 -4.66 4.18
N ASN A 108 -8.88 -5.63 3.44
CA ASN A 108 -9.57 -6.91 3.26
C ASN A 108 -9.55 -7.75 4.54
N ASP A 109 -8.48 -7.63 5.34
CA ASP A 109 -8.37 -8.28 6.64
C ASP A 109 -9.46 -7.75 7.61
N ALA A 110 -9.66 -6.43 7.67
CA ALA A 110 -10.73 -5.83 8.49
C ALA A 110 -12.12 -6.38 8.11
N VAL A 111 -12.40 -6.52 6.81
CA VAL A 111 -13.64 -7.13 6.32
C VAL A 111 -13.78 -8.58 6.76
N LEU A 112 -12.71 -9.37 6.67
CA LEU A 112 -12.76 -10.80 7.02
C LEU A 112 -12.83 -11.02 8.54
N MET A 113 -12.06 -10.27 9.33
CA MET A 113 -12.17 -10.29 10.82
C MET A 113 -13.59 -10.00 11.27
N HIS A 114 -14.20 -8.95 10.74
CA HIS A 114 -15.61 -8.66 11.05
C HIS A 114 -16.55 -9.77 10.62
N ARG A 115 -16.38 -10.33 9.43
CA ARG A 115 -17.22 -11.41 8.89
C ARG A 115 -17.13 -12.70 9.71
N TYR A 116 -15.94 -13.01 10.23
CA TYR A 116 -15.70 -14.22 11.02
C TYR A 116 -15.91 -14.02 12.51
N GLY A 117 -16.14 -12.78 12.96
CA GLY A 117 -16.27 -12.45 14.39
C GLY A 117 -14.95 -12.63 15.16
N GLU A 118 -13.83 -12.40 14.48
CA GLU A 118 -12.49 -12.58 15.06
C GLU A 118 -11.90 -11.23 15.53
N GLY A 119 -11.00 -11.28 16.50
CA GLY A 119 -10.16 -10.17 16.92
C GLY A 119 -8.94 -10.02 16.03
N THR A 120 -7.98 -9.21 16.47
CA THR A 120 -6.78 -8.88 15.69
C THR A 120 -5.60 -9.84 15.89
N GLU A 121 -5.70 -10.83 16.76
CA GLU A 121 -4.57 -11.68 17.20
C GLU A 121 -3.96 -12.46 16.04
N PHE A 122 -4.78 -13.10 15.21
CA PHE A 122 -4.29 -13.81 14.03
C PHE A 122 -3.67 -12.85 13.01
N PHE A 123 -4.34 -11.72 12.75
CA PHE A 123 -3.81 -10.67 11.86
C PHE A 123 -2.44 -10.17 12.35
N ARG A 124 -2.29 -9.86 13.64
CA ARG A 124 -1.03 -9.43 14.27
C ARG A 124 0.08 -10.44 14.08
N SER A 125 -0.21 -11.71 14.33
CA SER A 125 0.80 -12.78 14.20
C SER A 125 1.33 -12.92 12.76
N LYS A 126 0.47 -12.74 11.75
CA LYS A 126 0.86 -12.83 10.33
C LYS A 126 1.53 -11.56 9.83
N LEU A 127 1.09 -10.41 10.33
CA LEU A 127 1.75 -9.13 10.06
C LEU A 127 3.18 -9.12 10.61
N ASP A 128 3.41 -9.68 11.80
CA ASP A 128 4.74 -9.81 12.38
C ASP A 128 5.65 -10.68 11.49
N ILE A 129 5.17 -11.83 11.01
CA ILE A 129 5.88 -12.66 10.04
C ILE A 129 6.23 -11.87 8.77
N LEU A 130 5.29 -11.09 8.24
CA LEU A 130 5.53 -10.23 7.07
C LEU A 130 6.62 -9.19 7.36
N CYS A 131 6.54 -8.49 8.49
CA CYS A 131 7.51 -7.47 8.88
C CYS A 131 8.93 -8.04 8.99
N GLN A 132 9.09 -9.17 9.69
CA GLN A 132 10.38 -9.84 9.83
C GLN A 132 10.91 -10.31 8.47
N GLY A 133 10.07 -10.96 7.67
CA GLY A 133 10.46 -11.45 6.36
C GLY A 133 10.86 -10.34 5.37
N LEU A 134 10.17 -9.19 5.40
CA LEU A 134 10.56 -8.04 4.59
C LEU A 134 11.92 -7.44 5.04
N LYS A 135 12.17 -7.35 6.34
CA LYS A 135 13.47 -6.89 6.88
C LYS A 135 14.61 -7.85 6.52
N GLU A 136 14.36 -9.15 6.55
CA GLU A 136 15.33 -10.17 6.13
C GLU A 136 15.65 -10.08 4.64
N LYS A 137 14.60 -9.94 3.82
CA LYS A 137 14.72 -9.86 2.36
C LYS A 137 15.36 -8.54 1.89
N PHE A 138 15.07 -7.44 2.58
CA PHE A 138 15.52 -6.09 2.19
C PHE A 138 16.28 -5.39 3.34
N PRO A 139 17.47 -5.90 3.74
CA PRO A 139 18.15 -5.44 4.95
C PRO A 139 18.64 -3.99 4.89
N THR A 140 18.72 -3.40 3.70
CA THR A 140 19.19 -2.02 3.49
C THR A 140 18.08 -1.08 2.99
N ALA A 141 16.92 -1.61 2.65
CA ALA A 141 15.81 -0.80 2.16
C ALA A 141 15.13 0.00 3.28
N LYS A 142 14.56 1.12 2.90
CA LYS A 142 13.59 1.85 3.72
C LYS A 142 12.23 1.18 3.57
N ILE A 143 11.78 0.49 4.61
CA ILE A 143 10.47 -0.19 4.63
C ILE A 143 9.49 0.66 5.41
N CYS A 144 8.29 0.86 4.88
CA CYS A 144 7.20 1.50 5.61
C CYS A 144 5.86 0.81 5.32
N PHE A 145 4.91 1.03 6.23
CA PHE A 145 3.54 0.55 6.08
C PHE A 145 2.56 1.71 5.98
N VAL A 146 1.50 1.56 5.18
CA VAL A 146 0.40 2.52 5.03
C VAL A 146 -0.90 1.82 5.41
N THR A 147 -1.60 2.34 6.40
CA THR A 147 -2.88 1.76 6.85
C THR A 147 -4.01 2.03 5.86
N PRO A 148 -5.12 1.26 5.90
CA PRO A 148 -6.35 1.63 5.21
C PRO A 148 -6.88 3.00 5.64
N TRP A 149 -7.78 3.59 4.85
CA TRP A 149 -8.52 4.81 5.21
C TRP A 149 -9.43 4.58 6.43
N ASN A 150 -9.89 5.67 7.03
CA ASN A 150 -10.93 5.62 8.08
C ASN A 150 -12.30 5.24 7.49
N VAL A 151 -12.45 3.99 7.10
CA VAL A 151 -13.70 3.43 6.58
C VAL A 151 -14.70 3.30 7.73
N PRO A 152 -15.97 3.73 7.56
CA PRO A 152 -16.98 3.69 8.63
C PRO A 152 -17.61 2.29 8.79
N GLN A 153 -16.77 1.29 8.97
CA GLN A 153 -17.13 -0.12 9.15
C GLN A 153 -16.32 -0.71 10.30
N PRO A 154 -16.79 -1.81 10.92
CA PRO A 154 -16.08 -2.48 12.01
C PRO A 154 -14.68 -2.94 11.62
N MET A 155 -13.80 -3.06 12.60
CA MET A 155 -12.43 -3.57 12.54
C MET A 155 -11.40 -2.67 11.84
N TYR A 156 -11.79 -1.58 11.16
CA TYR A 156 -10.81 -0.73 10.47
C TYR A 156 -9.90 0.05 11.41
N LYS A 157 -10.46 0.54 12.53
CA LYS A 157 -9.68 1.23 13.54
C LYS A 157 -8.73 0.25 14.23
N GLU A 158 -9.25 -0.88 14.66
CA GLU A 158 -8.50 -1.95 15.32
C GLU A 158 -7.39 -2.51 14.43
N THR A 159 -7.65 -2.61 13.12
CA THR A 159 -6.65 -3.02 12.14
C THR A 159 -5.53 -1.99 12.02
N ALA A 160 -5.86 -0.69 11.96
CA ALA A 160 -4.86 0.36 11.90
C ALA A 160 -4.00 0.41 13.17
N GLU A 161 -4.61 0.28 14.35
CA GLU A 161 -3.91 0.19 15.64
C GLU A 161 -2.98 -1.04 15.69
N ALA A 162 -3.46 -2.20 15.22
CA ALA A 162 -2.63 -3.41 15.14
C ALA A 162 -1.44 -3.24 14.20
N ILE A 163 -1.61 -2.54 13.05
CA ILE A 163 -0.52 -2.23 12.13
C ILE A 163 0.52 -1.32 12.81
N GLU A 164 0.08 -0.26 13.51
CA GLU A 164 1.01 0.66 14.20
C GLU A 164 1.82 -0.06 15.28
N GLU A 165 1.17 -0.90 16.08
CA GLU A 165 1.83 -1.63 17.17
C GLU A 165 2.84 -2.64 16.62
N VAL A 166 2.41 -3.56 15.74
CA VAL A 166 3.30 -4.63 15.22
C VAL A 166 4.44 -4.06 14.37
N CYS A 167 4.15 -3.08 13.50
CA CYS A 167 5.20 -2.42 12.73
C CYS A 167 6.17 -1.65 13.64
N GLY A 168 5.66 -0.98 14.68
CA GLY A 168 6.46 -0.27 15.68
C GLY A 168 7.42 -1.21 16.44
N GLU A 169 6.94 -2.39 16.87
CA GLU A 169 7.76 -3.44 17.50
C GLU A 169 8.87 -3.95 16.56
N ASN A 170 8.61 -3.94 15.26
CA ASN A 170 9.58 -4.30 14.23
C ASN A 170 10.47 -3.14 13.75
N GLY A 171 10.28 -1.92 14.27
CA GLY A 171 11.01 -0.73 13.85
C GLY A 171 10.67 -0.26 12.43
N ILE A 172 9.46 -0.58 11.93
CA ILE A 172 8.95 -0.16 10.63
C ILE A 172 8.03 1.05 10.80
N PRO A 173 8.38 2.21 10.21
CA PRO A 173 7.53 3.41 10.23
C PRO A 173 6.16 3.17 9.58
N VAL A 174 5.11 3.75 10.16
CA VAL A 174 3.74 3.63 9.65
C VAL A 174 3.17 5.00 9.31
N PHE A 175 2.64 5.14 8.09
CA PHE A 175 1.74 6.24 7.76
C PHE A 175 0.31 5.85 8.13
N ASN A 176 -0.18 6.35 9.25
CA ASN A 176 -1.56 6.10 9.68
C ASN A 176 -2.53 6.96 8.85
N SER A 177 -3.15 6.32 7.85
CA SER A 177 -4.09 6.98 6.94
C SER A 177 -5.43 7.33 7.60
N VAL A 178 -5.79 6.67 8.71
CA VAL A 178 -6.99 7.00 9.49
C VAL A 178 -6.94 8.44 9.98
N ILE A 179 -5.73 8.91 10.36
CA ILE A 179 -5.50 10.22 10.97
C ILE A 179 -4.94 11.22 9.95
N ASN A 180 -3.98 10.80 9.11
CA ASN A 180 -3.11 11.72 8.37
C ASN A 180 -3.50 11.89 6.89
N SER A 181 -4.34 10.99 6.33
CA SER A 181 -4.62 11.00 4.89
C SER A 181 -5.47 12.17 4.40
N GLY A 182 -6.36 12.71 5.24
CA GLY A 182 -7.42 13.62 4.81
C GLY A 182 -8.52 12.94 3.98
N ILE A 183 -8.48 11.61 3.87
CA ILE A 183 -9.48 10.81 3.16
C ILE A 183 -10.63 10.47 4.10
N THR A 184 -11.85 10.88 3.76
CA THR A 184 -13.04 10.74 4.62
C THR A 184 -14.15 9.97 3.92
N PRO A 185 -14.04 8.63 3.77
CA PRO A 185 -15.03 7.82 3.05
C PRO A 185 -16.40 7.77 3.72
N ARG A 186 -16.53 8.24 4.96
CA ARG A 186 -17.79 8.34 5.69
C ARG A 186 -18.84 9.18 4.94
N PHE A 187 -18.41 10.23 4.24
CA PHE A 187 -19.32 11.18 3.60
C PHE A 187 -19.53 10.83 2.13
N ARG A 188 -20.80 10.55 1.73
CA ARG A 188 -21.14 10.23 0.34
C ARG A 188 -20.73 11.34 -0.64
N GLY A 189 -20.88 12.62 -0.24
CA GLY A 189 -20.44 13.78 -1.04
C GLY A 189 -18.93 13.76 -1.30
N PHE A 190 -18.12 13.38 -0.31
CA PHE A 190 -16.68 13.21 -0.48
C PHE A 190 -16.37 12.06 -1.46
N ARG A 191 -17.04 10.92 -1.31
CA ARG A 191 -16.85 9.77 -2.21
C ARG A 191 -17.23 10.10 -3.65
N SER A 192 -18.31 10.87 -3.87
CA SER A 192 -18.72 11.30 -5.22
C SER A 192 -17.64 12.09 -5.98
N ILE A 193 -16.68 12.70 -5.26
CA ILE A 193 -15.62 13.53 -5.86
C ILE A 193 -14.31 12.75 -5.97
N TYR A 194 -13.96 11.96 -4.93
CA TYR A 194 -12.61 11.43 -4.73
C TYR A 194 -12.50 9.91 -4.81
N PHE A 195 -13.61 9.17 -4.91
CA PHE A 195 -13.63 7.72 -5.04
C PHE A 195 -14.08 7.29 -6.43
N GLN A 196 -13.85 6.03 -6.77
CA GLN A 196 -14.24 5.46 -8.07
C GLN A 196 -15.75 5.42 -8.27
N SER A 197 -16.53 5.37 -7.17
CA SER A 197 -17.97 5.60 -7.18
C SER A 197 -18.45 6.19 -5.84
N PRO A 198 -19.66 6.78 -5.78
CA PRO A 198 -20.23 7.28 -4.52
C PRO A 198 -20.51 6.18 -3.47
N ASP A 199 -20.57 4.93 -3.88
CA ASP A 199 -20.85 3.79 -3.02
C ASP A 199 -19.57 3.03 -2.64
N ASP A 200 -18.45 3.33 -3.28
CA ASP A 200 -17.14 2.81 -2.97
C ASP A 200 -16.56 3.53 -1.73
N VAL A 201 -16.05 2.77 -0.77
CA VAL A 201 -15.43 3.29 0.45
C VAL A 201 -13.92 3.02 0.50
N ALA A 202 -13.40 2.30 -0.50
CA ALA A 202 -12.03 1.82 -0.56
C ALA A 202 -11.18 2.53 -1.61
N HIS A 203 -11.65 2.60 -2.85
CA HIS A 203 -10.82 2.93 -4.00
C HIS A 203 -10.93 4.39 -4.41
N LEU A 204 -9.83 5.10 -4.34
CA LEU A 204 -9.71 6.47 -4.81
C LEU A 204 -9.76 6.53 -6.34
N ASN A 205 -10.34 7.59 -6.89
CA ASN A 205 -10.15 7.96 -8.29
C ASN A 205 -8.91 8.88 -8.45
N ALA A 206 -8.60 9.32 -9.66
CA ALA A 206 -7.45 10.17 -9.94
C ALA A 206 -7.36 11.41 -9.04
N LYS A 207 -8.52 12.08 -8.75
CA LYS A 207 -8.58 13.24 -7.85
C LYS A 207 -8.30 12.87 -6.39
N GLY A 208 -8.76 11.69 -5.96
CA GLY A 208 -8.48 11.18 -4.62
C GLY A 208 -7.00 10.88 -4.42
N HIS A 209 -6.37 10.30 -5.42
CA HIS A 209 -4.92 10.08 -5.43
C HIS A 209 -4.13 11.40 -5.43
N ASP A 210 -4.58 12.41 -6.17
CA ASP A 210 -3.97 13.75 -6.18
C ASP A 210 -4.13 14.47 -4.82
N LEU A 211 -5.24 14.24 -4.11
CA LEU A 211 -5.45 14.75 -2.77
C LEU A 211 -4.53 14.08 -1.74
N PHE A 212 -4.29 12.77 -1.89
CA PHE A 212 -3.50 11.98 -0.94
C PHE A 212 -1.99 12.16 -1.10
N LEU A 213 -1.48 12.28 -2.33
CA LEU A 213 -0.05 12.38 -2.62
C LEU A 213 0.69 13.42 -1.77
N PRO A 214 0.26 14.69 -1.67
CA PRO A 214 0.96 15.68 -0.85
C PRO A 214 0.89 15.41 0.66
N ARG A 215 0.06 14.48 1.11
CA ARG A 215 -0.02 14.08 2.52
C ARG A 215 1.01 13.04 2.91
N ILE A 216 1.23 12.06 2.02
CA ILE A 216 2.18 10.97 2.28
C ILE A 216 3.61 11.31 1.86
N GLU A 217 3.80 12.18 0.87
CA GLU A 217 5.11 12.52 0.34
C GLU A 217 6.11 13.00 1.41
N PRO A 218 5.77 13.92 2.35
CA PRO A 218 6.69 14.34 3.41
C PRO A 218 7.12 13.18 4.33
N PHE A 219 6.22 12.22 4.57
CA PHE A 219 6.54 11.02 5.35
C PHE A 219 7.59 10.17 4.64
N LEU A 220 7.42 9.94 3.34
CA LEU A 220 8.36 9.14 2.54
C LEU A 220 9.73 9.83 2.37
N LEU A 221 9.75 11.16 2.30
CA LEU A 221 11.00 11.94 2.27
C LEU A 221 11.75 11.89 3.60
N GLY A 222 11.08 11.61 4.71
CA GLY A 222 11.63 11.54 6.06
C GLY A 222 12.12 10.15 6.50
N LEU A 223 11.93 9.12 5.67
CA LEU A 223 12.39 7.73 5.95
C LEU A 223 13.94 7.58 5.95
#